data_75507b45e979e17dbae46f6824fd5a8f
#
_entry.id   75507b45e979e17dbae46f6824fd5a8f
#
_cell.length_a   1.000
_cell.length_b   1.000
_cell.length_c   1.000
_cell.angle_alpha   90.00
_cell.angle_beta   90.00
_cell.angle_gamma   90.00
#
_symmetry.space_group_name_H-M   'P 1'
#
loop_
_entity.id
_entity.type
_entity.pdbx_description
1 polymer ?
#
loop_
_entity_poly.entity_id
_entity_poly.type
_entity_poly.pdbx_seq_one_letter_code
_entity_poly.pdbx_strand_id
1 'polypeptide(L)'
;MTISMAGIGVAIRAVLFTAIISVASFTSHEAGAEAKTRSFHADLSPDEEPKVTPSSGYGTLDITVDLSNLSMVYRVVINGMTSEVTGIHLHGPCGRGDIAPAILDLAPLGIRNPLQRSLVLTEGQLQYMLNGELYINVQTRKYKDGEIRGQLQRRPDQPVGTLGSK
;
A
#
# COMPACT_ATOMS: atom_id res chain seq x y z
N MET A 1 -91.92 10.59 -53.88
CA MET A 1 -91.08 9.35 -53.71
C MET A 1 -89.72 9.79 -53.36
N THR A 2 -89.45 9.92 -52.06
CA THR A 2 -88.25 10.53 -51.50
C THR A 2 -87.66 9.59 -50.40
N ILE A 3 -86.57 9.01 -50.66
CA ILE A 3 -85.87 8.10 -49.78
C ILE A 3 -84.88 8.88 -48.92
N SER A 4 -85.15 8.88 -47.60
CA SER A 4 -84.23 9.45 -46.60
C SER A 4 -83.10 8.46 -46.26
N MET A 5 -81.86 8.86 -46.41
CA MET A 5 -80.72 8.11 -45.90
C MET A 5 -80.23 8.71 -44.59
N ALA A 6 -80.33 7.95 -43.52
CA ALA A 6 -79.77 8.27 -42.21
C ALA A 6 -78.28 8.00 -42.15
N GLY A 7 -77.54 9.05 -41.80
CA GLY A 7 -76.06 8.95 -41.58
C GLY A 7 -75.72 8.35 -40.20
N ILE A 8 -74.89 7.32 -40.21
CA ILE A 8 -74.36 6.70 -39.00
C ILE A 8 -73.01 7.40 -38.68
N GLY A 9 -73.05 8.18 -37.63
CA GLY A 9 -71.80 8.79 -37.11
C GLY A 9 -71.02 7.78 -36.31
N VAL A 10 -69.87 7.42 -36.79
CA VAL A 10 -68.89 6.62 -36.06
C VAL A 10 -68.03 7.53 -35.20
N ALA A 11 -68.19 7.50 -33.89
CA ALA A 11 -67.34 8.18 -32.93
C ALA A 11 -66.02 7.40 -32.74
N ILE A 12 -64.95 7.90 -33.29
CA ILE A 12 -63.62 7.36 -33.04
C ILE A 12 -63.14 7.88 -31.66
N ARG A 13 -63.15 7.02 -30.67
CA ARG A 13 -62.48 7.28 -29.35
C ARG A 13 -60.98 7.06 -29.54
N ALA A 14 -60.22 8.13 -29.52
CA ALA A 14 -58.77 8.07 -29.44
C ALA A 14 -58.36 7.61 -28.01
N VAL A 15 -57.82 6.41 -27.90
CA VAL A 15 -57.20 5.91 -26.68
C VAL A 15 -55.74 6.41 -26.67
N LEU A 16 -55.49 7.42 -25.85
CA LEU A 16 -54.12 7.87 -25.56
C LEU A 16 -53.42 6.81 -24.68
N PHE A 17 -52.54 6.02 -25.29
CA PHE A 17 -51.61 5.16 -24.58
C PHE A 17 -50.46 6.05 -24.05
N THR A 18 -50.53 6.41 -22.77
CA THR A 18 -49.38 7.02 -22.06
C THR A 18 -48.38 5.93 -21.77
N ALA A 19 -47.32 5.84 -22.59
CA ALA A 19 -46.18 4.99 -22.31
C ALA A 19 -45.35 5.60 -21.15
N ILE A 20 -45.48 5.00 -19.96
CA ILE A 20 -44.58 5.33 -18.83
C ILE A 20 -43.23 4.69 -19.12
N ILE A 21 -42.27 5.50 -19.61
CA ILE A 21 -40.88 5.08 -19.70
C ILE A 21 -40.31 5.11 -18.30
N SER A 22 -40.28 3.91 -17.67
CA SER A 22 -39.56 3.71 -16.41
C SER A 22 -38.08 3.76 -16.69
N VAL A 23 -37.43 4.91 -16.41
CA VAL A 23 -35.97 5.03 -16.43
C VAL A 23 -35.46 4.29 -15.22
N ALA A 24 -35.09 3.03 -15.41
CA ALA A 24 -34.31 2.29 -14.41
C ALA A 24 -32.95 2.96 -14.30
N SER A 25 -32.74 3.74 -13.24
CA SER A 25 -31.43 4.27 -12.88
C SER A 25 -30.53 3.07 -12.52
N PHE A 26 -29.71 2.64 -13.47
CA PHE A 26 -28.60 1.76 -13.21
C PHE A 26 -27.58 2.56 -12.41
N THR A 27 -27.66 2.47 -11.08
CA THR A 27 -26.53 2.84 -10.23
C THR A 27 -25.47 1.77 -10.45
N SER A 28 -24.52 2.05 -11.35
CA SER A 28 -23.27 1.30 -11.43
C SER A 28 -22.59 1.45 -10.08
N HIS A 29 -22.74 0.42 -9.25
CA HIS A 29 -21.89 0.22 -8.08
C HIS A 29 -20.51 -0.09 -8.66
N GLU A 30 -19.66 0.93 -8.80
CA GLU A 30 -18.23 0.69 -8.99
C GLU A 30 -17.79 -0.08 -7.75
N ALA A 31 -17.67 -1.39 -7.90
CA ALA A 31 -16.94 -2.22 -6.95
C ALA A 31 -15.55 -1.61 -6.88
N GLY A 32 -15.27 -0.88 -5.80
CA GLY A 32 -13.97 -0.29 -5.58
C GLY A 32 -12.93 -1.40 -5.73
N ALA A 33 -12.11 -1.32 -6.77
CA ALA A 33 -11.02 -2.27 -6.96
C ALA A 33 -10.20 -2.24 -5.67
N GLU A 34 -10.23 -3.35 -4.90
CA GLU A 34 -9.38 -3.46 -3.71
C GLU A 34 -7.96 -3.06 -4.10
N ALA A 35 -7.39 -2.15 -3.32
CA ALA A 35 -6.05 -1.65 -3.61
C ALA A 35 -5.09 -2.85 -3.67
N LYS A 36 -4.57 -3.12 -4.86
CA LYS A 36 -3.62 -4.23 -5.11
C LYS A 36 -2.27 -4.01 -4.42
N THR A 37 -2.13 -2.94 -3.66
CA THR A 37 -0.89 -2.56 -2.99
C THR A 37 -1.06 -2.54 -1.48
N ARG A 38 0.04 -2.79 -0.76
CA ARG A 38 0.15 -2.61 0.69
C ARG A 38 1.37 -1.75 0.99
N SER A 39 1.19 -0.81 1.91
CA SER A 39 2.27 0.08 2.33
C SER A 39 2.69 -0.21 3.76
N PHE A 40 4.00 -0.08 3.99
CA PHE A 40 4.62 -0.30 5.29
C PHE A 40 5.59 0.83 5.59
N HIS A 41 5.87 1.03 6.87
CA HIS A 41 6.78 2.05 7.36
C HIS A 41 7.51 1.56 8.59
N ALA A 42 8.72 2.06 8.78
CA ALA A 42 9.45 1.96 10.03
C ALA A 42 10.18 3.27 10.31
N ASP A 43 10.08 3.76 11.54
CA ASP A 43 11.00 4.75 12.09
C ASP A 43 12.17 4.02 12.73
N LEU A 44 13.39 4.48 12.44
CA LEU A 44 14.62 3.86 12.91
C LEU A 44 15.26 4.74 13.98
N SER A 45 15.59 4.12 15.11
CA SER A 45 16.32 4.76 16.21
C SER A 45 17.26 3.78 16.93
N PRO A 46 18.25 4.29 17.67
CA PRO A 46 19.12 3.47 18.52
C PRO A 46 18.35 2.80 19.67
N ASP A 47 17.24 3.41 20.10
CA ASP A 47 16.43 2.89 21.22
C ASP A 47 15.65 1.62 20.87
N GLU A 48 15.48 1.36 19.58
CA GLU A 48 14.83 0.14 19.07
C GLU A 48 15.82 -1.06 19.02
N GLU A 49 17.12 -0.82 19.17
CA GLU A 49 18.12 -1.89 19.25
C GLU A 49 17.99 -2.64 20.58
N PRO A 50 18.07 -3.99 20.60
CA PRO A 50 18.02 -4.78 21.83
C PRO A 50 19.12 -4.39 22.81
N LYS A 51 20.26 -3.99 22.28
CA LYS A 51 21.34 -3.36 23.03
C LYS A 51 21.44 -1.92 22.58
N VAL A 52 20.91 -1.01 23.39
CA VAL A 52 20.90 0.43 23.10
C VAL A 52 22.32 0.91 22.75
N THR A 53 22.46 1.58 21.62
CA THR A 53 23.73 2.15 21.16
C THR A 53 23.77 3.65 21.51
N PRO A 54 24.91 4.20 22.00
CA PRO A 54 25.07 5.63 22.22
C PRO A 54 25.28 6.35 20.85
N SER A 55 24.22 6.38 20.05
CA SER A 55 24.17 7.00 18.73
C SER A 55 23.06 8.04 18.69
N SER A 56 23.24 9.07 17.85
CA SER A 56 22.21 10.02 17.47
C SER A 56 21.64 9.71 16.08
N GLY A 57 21.94 8.53 15.56
CA GLY A 57 21.45 8.05 14.26
C GLY A 57 19.92 7.93 14.25
N TYR A 58 19.33 8.26 13.13
CA TYR A 58 17.89 8.06 12.90
C TYR A 58 17.61 7.84 11.42
N GLY A 59 16.45 7.32 11.12
CA GLY A 59 16.07 7.08 9.74
C GLY A 59 14.63 6.66 9.57
N THR A 60 14.27 6.41 8.32
CA THR A 60 12.96 5.86 7.94
C THR A 60 13.10 4.83 6.84
N LEU A 61 12.21 3.86 6.85
CA LEU A 61 11.96 2.94 5.74
C LEU A 61 10.51 3.08 5.32
N ASP A 62 10.29 3.34 4.04
CA ASP A 62 8.99 3.29 3.39
C ASP A 62 8.97 2.17 2.36
N ILE A 63 7.93 1.35 2.37
CA ILE A 63 7.75 0.22 1.45
C ILE A 63 6.36 0.28 0.83
N THR A 64 6.27 -0.05 -0.46
CA THR A 64 5.03 -0.38 -1.16
C THR A 64 5.19 -1.72 -1.86
N VAL A 65 4.26 -2.63 -1.64
CA VAL A 65 4.22 -3.97 -2.26
C VAL A 65 3.02 -4.06 -3.17
N ASP A 66 3.23 -4.45 -4.42
CA ASP A 66 2.17 -4.87 -5.33
C ASP A 66 1.84 -6.35 -5.07
N LEU A 67 0.61 -6.61 -4.59
CA LEU A 67 0.16 -7.95 -4.22
C LEU A 67 -0.08 -8.87 -5.43
N SER A 68 -0.16 -8.31 -6.64
CA SER A 68 -0.40 -9.10 -7.84
C SER A 68 0.84 -9.82 -8.36
N ASN A 69 2.03 -9.31 -8.06
CA ASN A 69 3.30 -9.82 -8.55
C ASN A 69 4.41 -9.84 -7.48
N LEU A 70 4.08 -9.50 -6.23
CA LEU A 70 4.99 -9.45 -5.08
C LEU A 70 6.16 -8.46 -5.26
N SER A 71 6.04 -7.53 -6.20
CA SER A 71 7.05 -6.49 -6.39
C SER A 71 7.02 -5.50 -5.22
N MET A 72 8.16 -5.32 -4.58
CA MET A 72 8.37 -4.38 -3.48
C MET A 72 9.24 -3.22 -3.97
N VAL A 73 8.75 -1.99 -3.84
CA VAL A 73 9.54 -0.77 -3.96
C VAL A 73 9.76 -0.22 -2.56
N TYR A 74 10.99 0.17 -2.26
CA TYR A 74 11.34 0.70 -0.95
C TYR A 74 12.26 1.91 -1.03
N ARG A 75 12.19 2.74 0.01
CA ARG A 75 13.06 3.92 0.21
C ARG A 75 13.53 3.95 1.66
N VAL A 76 14.85 3.97 1.83
CA VAL A 76 15.51 4.16 3.13
C VAL A 76 16.18 5.53 3.16
N VAL A 77 15.96 6.26 4.26
CA VAL A 77 16.69 7.51 4.57
C VAL A 77 17.32 7.34 5.94
N ILE A 78 18.61 7.62 6.04
CA ILE A 78 19.38 7.51 7.28
C ILE A 78 20.20 8.78 7.50
N ASN A 79 20.33 9.21 8.76
CA ASN A 79 21.06 10.41 9.13
C ASN A 79 21.77 10.20 10.47
N GLY A 80 22.79 11.01 10.75
CA GLY A 80 23.46 11.06 12.04
C GLY A 80 24.21 9.78 12.43
N MET A 81 24.56 8.93 11.46
CA MET A 81 25.29 7.69 11.73
C MET A 81 26.69 7.98 12.28
N THR A 82 27.14 7.19 13.26
CA THR A 82 28.42 7.43 13.93
C THR A 82 29.66 6.97 13.12
N SER A 83 29.44 6.12 12.12
CA SER A 83 30.50 5.64 11.21
C SER A 83 29.89 5.18 9.88
N GLU A 84 30.72 4.73 8.97
CA GLU A 84 30.31 4.21 7.67
C GLU A 84 29.30 3.09 7.80
N VAL A 85 28.17 3.18 7.08
CA VAL A 85 27.14 2.14 7.01
C VAL A 85 27.69 0.97 6.19
N THR A 86 27.58 -0.22 6.76
CA THR A 86 28.13 -1.47 6.18
C THR A 86 27.06 -2.44 5.71
N GLY A 87 25.81 -2.27 6.19
CA GLY A 87 24.69 -3.11 5.79
C GLY A 87 23.34 -2.49 6.15
N ILE A 88 22.32 -2.81 5.35
CA ILE A 88 20.93 -2.44 5.58
C ILE A 88 20.09 -3.68 5.27
N HIS A 89 19.50 -4.31 6.28
CA HIS A 89 18.81 -5.57 6.12
C HIS A 89 17.41 -5.56 6.74
N LEU A 90 16.49 -6.33 6.14
CA LEU A 90 15.28 -6.77 6.83
C LEU A 90 15.56 -8.10 7.54
N HIS A 91 15.18 -8.18 8.79
CA HIS A 91 15.32 -9.32 9.66
C HIS A 91 13.94 -9.84 10.08
N GLY A 92 13.85 -11.13 10.41
CA GLY A 92 12.63 -11.77 10.90
C GLY A 92 12.55 -13.26 10.55
N PRO A 93 11.43 -13.91 10.92
CA PRO A 93 10.30 -13.36 11.67
C PRO A 93 10.58 -13.23 13.17
N CYS A 94 10.19 -12.12 13.78
CA CYS A 94 10.18 -11.93 15.23
C CYS A 94 9.38 -10.70 15.66
N GLY A 95 9.05 -10.61 16.93
CA GLY A 95 8.42 -9.45 17.55
C GLY A 95 9.40 -8.30 17.81
N ARG A 96 8.84 -7.17 18.28
CA ARG A 96 9.63 -6.00 18.69
C ARG A 96 10.54 -6.36 19.87
N GLY A 97 11.81 -5.99 19.80
CA GLY A 97 12.82 -6.25 20.82
C GLY A 97 13.52 -7.61 20.69
N ASP A 98 12.99 -8.54 19.90
CA ASP A 98 13.61 -9.82 19.65
C ASP A 98 14.63 -9.74 18.50
N ILE A 99 15.53 -10.72 18.42
CA ILE A 99 16.57 -10.83 17.39
C ILE A 99 16.24 -12.00 16.46
N ALA A 100 16.33 -11.76 15.16
CA ALA A 100 16.17 -12.77 14.13
C ALA A 100 17.25 -12.63 13.03
N PRO A 101 17.49 -13.67 12.24
CA PRO A 101 18.44 -13.59 11.12
C PRO A 101 17.96 -12.61 10.05
N ALA A 102 18.92 -12.07 9.28
CA ALA A 102 18.61 -11.29 8.08
C ALA A 102 17.97 -12.20 7.01
N ILE A 103 16.88 -11.73 6.42
CA ILE A 103 16.16 -12.43 5.35
C ILE A 103 16.20 -11.71 4.01
N LEU A 104 16.50 -10.39 4.03
CA LEU A 104 16.64 -9.56 2.82
C LEU A 104 17.76 -8.54 3.02
N ASP A 105 18.71 -8.50 2.09
CA ASP A 105 19.66 -7.40 1.94
C ASP A 105 19.01 -6.29 1.09
N LEU A 106 18.88 -5.09 1.65
CA LEU A 106 18.30 -3.95 0.96
C LEU A 106 19.36 -3.15 0.15
N ALA A 107 20.65 -3.40 0.37
CA ALA A 107 21.73 -2.67 -0.28
C ALA A 107 22.75 -3.55 -1.03
N PRO A 108 22.36 -4.63 -1.73
CA PRO A 108 23.30 -5.58 -2.34
C PRO A 108 24.19 -4.95 -3.43
N LEU A 109 23.80 -3.80 -3.97
CA LEU A 109 24.55 -3.06 -4.99
C LEU A 109 25.22 -1.81 -4.42
N GLY A 110 25.45 -1.80 -3.11
CA GLY A 110 26.05 -0.67 -2.39
C GLY A 110 25.04 0.30 -1.81
N ILE A 111 25.50 1.02 -0.81
CA ILE A 111 24.70 1.90 0.03
C ILE A 111 24.74 3.31 -0.54
N ARG A 112 23.58 3.92 -0.69
CA ARG A 112 23.37 5.34 -1.04
C ARG A 112 22.32 5.92 -0.08
N ASN A 113 22.35 7.22 0.10
CA ASN A 113 21.37 7.89 0.95
C ASN A 113 20.79 9.12 0.20
N PRO A 114 19.49 9.13 -0.11
CA PRO A 114 18.52 8.05 0.12
C PRO A 114 18.79 6.79 -0.74
N LEU A 115 18.55 5.62 -0.17
CA LEU A 115 18.54 4.36 -0.89
C LEU A 115 17.10 4.10 -1.41
N GLN A 116 16.95 3.98 -2.73
CA GLN A 116 15.66 3.63 -3.34
C GLN A 116 15.88 2.51 -4.36
N ARG A 117 15.13 1.41 -4.22
CA ARG A 117 15.26 0.22 -5.06
C ARG A 117 13.95 -0.57 -5.10
N SER A 118 13.97 -1.64 -5.90
CA SER A 118 12.90 -2.62 -5.95
C SER A 118 13.47 -4.04 -5.92
N LEU A 119 12.66 -4.97 -5.42
CA LEU A 119 12.91 -6.42 -5.48
C LEU A 119 11.58 -7.17 -5.50
N VAL A 120 11.62 -8.46 -5.72
CA VAL A 120 10.44 -9.33 -5.67
C VAL A 120 10.51 -10.15 -4.38
N LEU A 121 9.42 -10.13 -3.60
CA LEU A 121 9.29 -10.91 -2.37
C LEU A 121 8.88 -12.35 -2.67
N THR A 122 9.17 -13.25 -1.75
CA THR A 122 8.45 -14.52 -1.65
C THR A 122 7.12 -14.31 -0.92
N GLU A 123 6.16 -15.22 -1.08
CA GLU A 123 4.90 -15.19 -0.34
C GLU A 123 5.14 -15.24 1.18
N GLY A 124 6.09 -16.03 1.65
CA GLY A 124 6.45 -16.12 3.06
C GLY A 124 6.98 -14.79 3.61
N GLN A 125 7.82 -14.08 2.87
CA GLN A 125 8.31 -12.75 3.26
C GLN A 125 7.17 -11.74 3.35
N LEU A 126 6.23 -11.77 2.39
CA LEU A 126 5.02 -10.92 2.45
C LEU A 126 4.19 -11.25 3.69
N GLN A 127 4.00 -12.52 4.04
CA GLN A 127 3.24 -12.90 5.25
C GLN A 127 3.91 -12.35 6.52
N TYR A 128 5.22 -12.46 6.65
CA TYR A 128 5.94 -11.86 7.78
C TYR A 128 5.76 -10.34 7.87
N MET A 129 5.77 -9.65 6.71
CA MET A 129 5.48 -8.21 6.66
C MET A 129 4.05 -7.88 7.12
N LEU A 130 3.06 -8.64 6.63
CA LEU A 130 1.64 -8.45 6.98
C LEU A 130 1.38 -8.71 8.47
N ASN A 131 2.10 -9.64 9.07
CA ASN A 131 2.03 -9.96 10.50
C ASN A 131 2.79 -8.94 11.38
N GLY A 132 3.58 -8.04 10.79
CA GLY A 132 4.43 -7.11 11.57
C GLY A 132 5.65 -7.78 12.21
N GLU A 133 6.11 -8.90 11.66
CA GLU A 133 7.19 -9.74 12.18
C GLU A 133 8.56 -9.40 11.61
N LEU A 134 8.67 -8.30 10.83
CA LEU A 134 9.94 -7.86 10.27
C LEU A 134 10.40 -6.55 10.90
N TYR A 135 11.71 -6.40 11.00
CA TYR A 135 12.36 -5.13 11.34
C TYR A 135 13.49 -4.82 10.37
N ILE A 136 13.75 -3.53 10.17
CA ILE A 136 14.96 -3.06 9.49
C ILE A 136 16.05 -2.83 10.51
N ASN A 137 17.28 -3.23 10.16
CA ASN A 137 18.49 -2.97 10.92
C ASN A 137 19.53 -2.32 10.01
N VAL A 138 20.18 -1.24 10.50
CA VAL A 138 21.25 -0.54 9.82
C VAL A 138 22.56 -0.76 10.59
N GLN A 139 23.47 -1.45 9.98
CA GLN A 139 24.77 -1.80 10.53
C GLN A 139 25.82 -0.78 10.10
N THR A 140 26.76 -0.52 10.98
CA THR A 140 27.90 0.36 10.69
C THR A 140 29.22 -0.31 11.07
N ARG A 141 30.32 0.30 10.64
CA ARG A 141 31.66 -0.18 11.02
C ARG A 141 31.85 -0.26 12.54
N LYS A 142 31.26 0.70 13.27
CA LYS A 142 31.33 0.75 14.74
C LYS A 142 30.34 -0.20 15.42
N TYR A 143 29.14 -0.34 14.86
CA TYR A 143 28.06 -1.17 15.40
C TYR A 143 27.68 -2.24 14.38
N LYS A 144 28.42 -3.36 14.44
CA LYS A 144 28.28 -4.46 13.45
C LYS A 144 26.96 -5.23 13.59
N ASP A 145 26.39 -5.24 14.79
CA ASP A 145 25.10 -5.91 15.09
C ASP A 145 23.89 -5.00 14.78
N GLY A 146 24.13 -3.69 14.64
CA GLY A 146 23.15 -2.66 14.35
C GLY A 146 23.44 -1.36 15.09
N GLU A 147 23.24 -0.23 14.44
CA GLU A 147 23.34 1.10 15.05
C GLU A 147 21.95 1.70 15.28
N ILE A 148 21.06 1.52 14.33
CA ILE A 148 19.66 1.93 14.40
C ILE A 148 18.76 0.81 13.84
N ARG A 149 17.59 0.66 14.44
CA ARG A 149 16.61 -0.34 14.10
C ARG A 149 15.21 0.26 14.07
N GLY A 150 14.28 -0.38 13.36
CA GLY A 150 12.85 -0.04 13.41
C GLY A 150 11.98 -1.23 13.05
N GLN A 151 10.94 -1.49 13.87
CA GLN A 151 9.95 -2.53 13.56
C GLN A 151 9.06 -2.07 12.41
N LEU A 152 8.89 -2.92 11.41
CA LEU A 152 8.04 -2.64 10.26
C LEU A 152 6.57 -2.64 10.68
N GLN A 153 5.84 -1.60 10.33
CA GLN A 153 4.43 -1.43 10.63
C GLN A 153 3.65 -1.26 9.33
N ARG A 154 2.52 -1.91 9.22
CA ARG A 154 1.60 -1.68 8.11
C ARG A 154 0.97 -0.30 8.25
N ARG A 155 1.01 0.49 7.16
CA ARG A 155 0.20 1.70 7.08
C ARG A 155 -1.25 1.32 6.77
N PRO A 156 -2.24 2.04 7.34
CA PRO A 156 -3.63 1.93 6.89
C PRO A 156 -3.69 2.18 5.38
N ASP A 157 -4.55 1.42 4.69
CA ASP A 157 -4.74 1.60 3.26
C ASP A 157 -5.18 3.05 2.99
N GLN A 158 -4.34 3.83 2.35
CA GLN A 158 -4.72 5.14 1.86
C GLN A 158 -5.65 4.91 0.67
N PRO A 159 -6.84 5.55 0.62
CA PRO A 159 -7.66 5.51 -0.58
C PRO A 159 -6.81 6.05 -1.75
N VAL A 160 -6.75 5.27 -2.83
CA VAL A 160 -6.09 5.68 -4.08
C VAL A 160 -6.81 6.93 -4.59
N GLY A 161 -6.21 8.10 -4.45
CA GLY A 161 -6.73 9.34 -5.00
C GLY A 161 -6.86 10.47 -3.99
N THR A 162 -5.76 11.05 -3.58
CA THR A 162 -5.71 12.51 -3.34
C THR A 162 -4.24 12.96 -3.48
N LEU A 163 -3.74 12.98 -4.70
CA LEU A 163 -2.65 13.90 -5.01
C LEU A 163 -3.30 15.29 -4.95
N GLY A 164 -3.14 15.95 -3.81
CA GLY A 164 -3.60 17.31 -3.61
C GLY A 164 -2.96 18.21 -4.66
N SER A 165 -3.80 18.69 -5.57
CA SER A 165 -3.49 19.87 -6.37
C SER A 165 -3.32 21.05 -5.43
N LYS A 166 -2.12 21.55 -5.30
CA LYS A 166 -1.81 22.93 -4.92
C LYS A 166 -0.79 23.47 -5.91
#